data_3bf19d5b45556b36fad9212e537e20fd
#
_entry.id   3bf19d5b45556b36fad9212e537e20fd
#
_cell.length_a   1.000
_cell.length_b   1.000
_cell.length_c   1.000
_cell.angle_alpha   90.00
_cell.angle_beta   90.00
_cell.angle_gamma   90.00
#
_symmetry.space_group_name_H-M   'P 1'
#
loop_
_entity.id
_entity.type
_entity.pdbx_description
1 polymer ?
#
loop_
_entity_poly.entity_id
_entity_poly.type
_entity_poly.pdbx_seq_one_letter_code
_entity_poly.pdbx_strand_id
1 'polypeptide(L)'
;TQPQPEVPAYIFPLEDANAEVTNPYGWQAHPVTKQKSLHSGVDLAADYGTNVLAVADGTVLDCSYDAAYGYILTLEHENGIQTQYAHLSEFLVNAGAEVRQGQIIAKTGDSGWTTGPHLHLGVLIDGEAVDPLEALKSE
;
A
#
# COMPACT_ATOMS: atom_id res chain seq x y z
N THR A 1 -11.02 30.60 -10.34
CA THR A 1 -10.64 29.21 -10.05
C THR A 1 -11.71 28.53 -9.26
N GLN A 2 -12.10 27.37 -9.69
CA GLN A 2 -13.11 26.59 -9.01
C GLN A 2 -12.54 25.98 -7.74
N PRO A 3 -13.29 26.01 -6.65
CA PRO A 3 -12.88 25.26 -5.48
C PRO A 3 -12.84 23.78 -5.83
N GLN A 4 -11.84 23.09 -5.35
CA GLN A 4 -11.74 21.65 -5.55
C GLN A 4 -12.74 20.95 -4.64
N PRO A 5 -13.27 19.81 -5.07
CA PRO A 5 -14.06 19.00 -4.17
C PRO A 5 -13.28 18.73 -2.88
N GLU A 6 -13.98 18.56 -1.80
CA GLU A 6 -13.38 18.29 -0.50
C GLU A 6 -12.87 16.87 -0.37
N VAL A 7 -12.66 16.19 -1.49
CA VAL A 7 -12.15 14.82 -1.50
C VAL A 7 -10.62 14.86 -1.57
N PRO A 8 -9.93 14.25 -0.63
CA PRO A 8 -8.46 14.20 -0.70
C PRO A 8 -8.02 13.44 -1.94
N ALA A 9 -6.84 13.81 -2.49
CA ALA A 9 -6.27 13.11 -3.62
C ALA A 9 -6.06 11.64 -3.30
N TYR A 10 -5.66 11.34 -2.07
CA TYR A 10 -5.49 9.98 -1.59
C TYR A 10 -6.06 9.87 -0.19
N ILE A 11 -6.58 8.69 0.13
CA ILE A 11 -7.03 8.41 1.50
C ILE A 11 -6.11 7.35 2.11
N PHE A 12 -6.21 7.18 3.41
CA PHE A 12 -5.47 6.16 4.12
C PHE A 12 -5.96 4.77 3.66
N PRO A 13 -5.06 3.79 3.48
CA PRO A 13 -5.45 2.49 2.90
C PRO A 13 -6.14 1.54 3.86
N LEU A 14 -6.30 1.91 5.14
CA LEU A 14 -6.95 1.08 6.14
C LEU A 14 -8.13 1.82 6.72
N GLU A 15 -9.13 1.07 7.16
CA GLU A 15 -10.31 1.66 7.80
C GLU A 15 -9.93 2.43 9.07
N ASP A 16 -8.91 1.97 9.79
CA ASP A 16 -8.38 2.70 10.93
C ASP A 16 -7.37 3.73 10.43
N ALA A 17 -7.80 4.96 10.26
CA ALA A 17 -6.94 6.03 9.76
C ALA A 17 -5.84 6.42 10.73
N ASN A 18 -5.87 5.90 11.95
CA ASN A 18 -4.85 6.17 12.96
C ASN A 18 -3.89 4.99 13.14
N ALA A 19 -3.89 4.04 12.22
CA ALA A 19 -3.00 2.89 12.30
C ALA A 19 -1.55 3.37 12.35
N GLU A 20 -0.77 2.72 13.21
CA GLU A 20 0.60 3.13 13.47
C GLU A 20 1.54 2.66 12.37
N VAL A 21 2.50 3.51 12.01
CA VAL A 21 3.59 3.12 11.12
C VAL A 21 4.59 2.32 11.96
N THR A 22 4.75 1.04 11.63
CA THR A 22 5.65 0.16 12.37
C THR A 22 7.03 0.08 11.72
N ASN A 23 7.13 0.40 10.43
CA ASN A 23 8.40 0.37 9.71
C ASN A 23 8.35 1.39 8.57
N PRO A 24 9.05 2.52 8.71
CA PRO A 24 8.94 3.61 7.72
C PRO A 24 9.73 3.33 6.45
N TYR A 25 9.40 4.10 5.42
CA TYR A 25 10.17 4.12 4.18
C TYR A 25 11.58 4.64 4.44
N GLY A 26 12.54 4.10 3.72
CA GLY A 26 13.88 4.65 3.73
C GLY A 26 14.95 3.60 3.97
N TRP A 27 16.18 4.07 4.05
CA TRP A 27 17.33 3.20 4.25
C TRP A 27 17.35 2.69 5.69
N GLN A 28 17.59 1.41 5.83
CA GLN A 28 17.61 0.75 7.12
C GLN A 28 18.77 -0.22 7.20
N ALA A 29 19.34 -0.39 8.39
CA ALA A 29 20.35 -1.39 8.64
C ALA A 29 19.69 -2.65 9.17
N HIS A 30 20.04 -3.80 8.61
CA HIS A 30 19.57 -5.08 9.13
C HIS A 30 20.12 -5.24 10.56
N PRO A 31 19.30 -5.67 11.52
CA PRO A 31 19.73 -5.72 12.91
C PRO A 31 20.87 -6.72 13.16
N VAL A 32 20.98 -7.75 12.33
CA VAL A 32 22.02 -8.79 12.50
C VAL A 32 23.21 -8.53 11.58
N THR A 33 22.95 -8.38 10.28
CA THR A 33 24.04 -8.27 9.29
C THR A 33 24.61 -6.87 9.18
N LYS A 34 23.90 -5.86 9.68
CA LYS A 34 24.25 -4.43 9.59
C LYS A 34 24.29 -3.92 8.16
N GLN A 35 23.85 -4.71 7.20
CA GLN A 35 23.75 -4.25 5.81
C GLN A 35 22.60 -3.27 5.68
N LYS A 36 22.84 -2.20 4.93
CA LYS A 36 21.81 -1.20 4.66
C LYS A 36 20.97 -1.62 3.45
N SER A 37 19.67 -1.46 3.56
CA SER A 37 18.78 -1.70 2.44
C SER A 37 17.69 -0.64 2.44
N LEU A 38 17.12 -0.39 1.26
CA LEU A 38 16.02 0.55 1.12
C LEU A 38 14.70 -0.18 1.38
N HIS A 39 13.96 0.29 2.38
CA HIS A 39 12.58 -0.16 2.57
C HIS A 39 11.72 0.70 1.64
N SER A 40 11.20 0.08 0.58
CA SER A 40 10.58 0.80 -0.52
C SER A 40 9.09 1.12 -0.30
N GLY A 41 8.63 0.99 0.93
CA GLY A 41 7.25 1.31 1.31
C GLY A 41 7.20 1.54 2.80
N VAL A 42 5.99 1.57 3.34
CA VAL A 42 5.79 1.68 4.79
C VAL A 42 4.98 0.48 5.27
N ASP A 43 5.25 0.03 6.49
CA ASP A 43 4.45 -0.99 7.13
C ASP A 43 3.51 -0.34 8.12
N LEU A 44 2.24 -0.69 8.05
CA LEU A 44 1.20 -0.14 8.89
C LEU A 44 0.63 -1.23 9.77
N ALA A 45 0.48 -0.95 11.04
CA ALA A 45 -0.08 -1.91 11.98
C ALA A 45 -1.52 -2.24 11.60
N ALA A 46 -1.82 -3.52 11.52
CA ALA A 46 -3.17 -3.98 11.18
C ALA A 46 -3.36 -5.41 11.66
N ASP A 47 -4.51 -5.68 12.25
CA ASP A 47 -4.86 -7.04 12.62
C ASP A 47 -5.11 -7.88 11.35
N TYR A 48 -4.94 -9.18 11.47
CA TYR A 48 -5.22 -10.09 10.37
C TYR A 48 -6.68 -9.94 9.94
N GLY A 49 -6.89 -9.81 8.63
CA GLY A 49 -8.23 -9.71 8.08
C GLY A 49 -8.84 -8.31 8.08
N THR A 50 -8.04 -7.28 8.32
CA THR A 50 -8.53 -5.90 8.26
C THR A 50 -8.75 -5.50 6.80
N ASN A 51 -9.82 -4.77 6.53
CA ASN A 51 -10.13 -4.33 5.17
C ASN A 51 -9.11 -3.32 4.68
N VAL A 52 -8.63 -3.53 3.45
CA VAL A 52 -7.71 -2.63 2.77
C VAL A 52 -8.51 -1.83 1.75
N LEU A 53 -8.34 -0.52 1.77
CA LEU A 53 -9.09 0.40 0.92
C LEU A 53 -8.22 0.92 -0.21
N ALA A 54 -8.80 1.09 -1.38
CA ALA A 54 -8.11 1.75 -2.48
C ALA A 54 -7.85 3.21 -2.10
N VAL A 55 -6.59 3.65 -2.19
CA VAL A 55 -6.23 5.01 -1.77
C VAL A 55 -6.77 6.06 -2.73
N ALA A 56 -7.05 5.68 -3.97
CA ALA A 56 -7.61 6.55 -5.00
C ALA A 56 -8.25 5.69 -6.08
N ASP A 57 -9.00 6.35 -6.97
CA ASP A 57 -9.55 5.64 -8.14
C ASP A 57 -8.43 5.06 -8.97
N GLY A 58 -8.64 3.89 -9.53
CA GLY A 58 -7.62 3.27 -10.36
C GLY A 58 -8.08 1.96 -10.96
N THR A 59 -7.13 1.26 -11.58
CA THR A 59 -7.35 -0.05 -12.18
C THR A 59 -6.41 -1.05 -11.53
N VAL A 60 -6.90 -2.24 -11.26
CA VAL A 60 -6.05 -3.30 -10.70
C VAL A 60 -5.14 -3.82 -11.81
N LEU A 61 -3.83 -3.55 -11.67
CA LEU A 61 -2.85 -4.03 -12.63
C LEU A 61 -2.55 -5.50 -12.43
N ASP A 62 -2.41 -5.92 -11.17
CA ASP A 62 -1.91 -7.25 -10.87
C ASP A 62 -2.34 -7.69 -9.48
N CYS A 63 -2.65 -8.99 -9.38
CA CYS A 63 -2.87 -9.67 -8.12
C CYS A 63 -2.01 -10.92 -8.19
N SER A 64 -0.92 -10.93 -7.42
CA SER A 64 0.06 -12.01 -7.55
C SER A 64 0.59 -12.42 -6.19
N TYR A 65 1.48 -13.41 -6.20
CA TYR A 65 2.14 -13.88 -4.99
C TYR A 65 3.65 -13.81 -5.19
N ASP A 66 4.33 -13.25 -4.21
CA ASP A 66 5.79 -13.13 -4.20
C ASP A 66 6.28 -13.70 -2.88
N ALA A 67 7.42 -14.41 -2.89
CA ALA A 67 7.89 -15.05 -1.66
C ALA A 67 8.18 -14.05 -0.54
N ALA A 68 8.65 -12.85 -0.88
CA ALA A 68 8.98 -11.83 0.12
C ALA A 68 7.75 -11.03 0.55
N TYR A 69 6.92 -10.62 -0.40
CA TYR A 69 5.79 -9.74 -0.13
C TYR A 69 4.46 -10.48 0.09
N GLY A 70 4.44 -11.78 -0.19
CA GLY A 70 3.23 -12.58 -0.06
C GLY A 70 2.22 -12.20 -1.14
N TYR A 71 0.95 -12.18 -0.77
CA TYR A 71 -0.09 -11.74 -1.71
C TYR A 71 0.02 -10.22 -1.87
N ILE A 72 0.24 -9.79 -3.10
CA ILE A 72 0.46 -8.39 -3.41
C ILE A 72 -0.50 -7.94 -4.51
N LEU A 73 -1.13 -6.80 -4.30
CA LEU A 73 -2.06 -6.19 -5.24
C LEU A 73 -1.51 -4.83 -5.66
N THR A 74 -1.50 -4.57 -6.97
CA THR A 74 -1.01 -3.31 -7.50
C THR A 74 -2.14 -2.58 -8.20
N LEU A 75 -2.34 -1.32 -7.84
CA LEU A 75 -3.28 -0.42 -8.52
C LEU A 75 -2.52 0.58 -9.35
N GLU A 76 -3.07 0.89 -10.52
CA GLU A 76 -2.57 1.98 -11.34
C GLU A 76 -3.53 3.15 -11.26
N HIS A 77 -3.01 4.31 -10.96
CA HIS A 77 -3.76 5.56 -10.88
C HIS A 77 -3.35 6.48 -12.02
N GLU A 78 -3.90 7.67 -12.06
CA GLU A 78 -3.52 8.66 -13.06
C GLU A 78 -2.10 9.15 -12.85
N ASN A 79 -1.51 9.73 -13.90
CA ASN A 79 -0.20 10.40 -13.84
C ASN A 79 0.97 9.50 -13.50
N GLY A 80 0.90 8.22 -13.88
CA GLY A 80 2.01 7.30 -13.66
C GLY A 80 2.18 6.83 -12.23
N ILE A 81 1.18 7.02 -11.40
CA ILE A 81 1.25 6.63 -10.00
C ILE A 81 0.70 5.22 -9.83
N GLN A 82 1.43 4.37 -9.12
CA GLN A 82 0.99 3.03 -8.76
C GLN A 82 1.09 2.85 -7.26
N THR A 83 0.14 2.12 -6.68
CA THR A 83 0.19 1.77 -5.26
C THR A 83 0.18 0.26 -5.13
N GLN A 84 0.99 -0.24 -4.20
CA GLN A 84 1.13 -1.68 -3.95
C GLN A 84 0.76 -1.98 -2.51
N TYR A 85 -0.01 -3.05 -2.34
CA TYR A 85 -0.52 -3.49 -1.04
C TYR A 85 -0.05 -4.93 -0.86
N ALA A 86 0.76 -5.19 0.15
CA ALA A 86 1.43 -6.48 0.29
C ALA A 86 1.13 -7.12 1.64
N HIS A 87 1.55 -8.38 1.78
CA HIS A 87 1.32 -9.24 2.94
C HIS A 87 -0.17 -9.46 3.19
N LEU A 88 -0.94 -9.50 2.11
CA LEU A 88 -2.40 -9.66 2.18
C LEU A 88 -2.78 -11.10 2.47
N SER A 89 -4.00 -11.29 2.98
CA SER A 89 -4.56 -12.62 3.16
C SER A 89 -5.46 -13.02 2.00
N GLU A 90 -6.12 -12.05 1.38
CA GLU A 90 -6.96 -12.36 0.23
C GLU A 90 -7.21 -11.11 -0.62
N PHE A 91 -7.50 -11.35 -1.89
CA PHE A 91 -7.91 -10.30 -2.82
C PHE A 91 -9.44 -10.30 -2.92
N LEU A 92 -10.03 -9.10 -2.95
CA LEU A 92 -11.47 -8.95 -3.13
C LEU A 92 -11.82 -8.40 -4.50
N VAL A 93 -10.81 -8.16 -5.34
CA VAL A 93 -10.95 -7.72 -6.74
C VAL A 93 -9.99 -8.52 -7.60
N ASN A 94 -10.18 -8.46 -8.91
CA ASN A 94 -9.35 -9.18 -9.87
C ASN A 94 -8.55 -8.21 -10.72
N ALA A 95 -7.45 -8.71 -11.30
CA ALA A 95 -6.66 -7.93 -12.23
C ALA A 95 -7.56 -7.44 -13.39
N GLY A 96 -7.41 -6.17 -13.76
CA GLY A 96 -8.23 -5.54 -14.78
C GLY A 96 -9.46 -4.83 -14.24
N ALA A 97 -9.82 -5.03 -12.98
CA ALA A 97 -11.00 -4.39 -12.40
C ALA A 97 -10.75 -2.91 -12.17
N GLU A 98 -11.78 -2.11 -12.34
CA GLU A 98 -11.71 -0.70 -11.95
C GLU A 98 -12.19 -0.55 -10.53
N VAL A 99 -11.50 0.27 -9.77
CA VAL A 99 -11.84 0.49 -8.36
C VAL A 99 -11.97 1.99 -8.09
N ARG A 100 -12.73 2.31 -7.07
CA ARG A 100 -12.93 3.69 -6.64
C ARG A 100 -12.25 3.91 -5.29
N GLN A 101 -11.88 5.15 -5.06
CA GLN A 101 -11.30 5.55 -3.78
C GLN A 101 -12.21 5.11 -2.63
N GLY A 102 -11.62 4.45 -1.64
CA GLY A 102 -12.36 3.96 -0.47
C GLY A 102 -13.01 2.60 -0.66
N GLN A 103 -12.94 2.03 -1.86
CA GLN A 103 -13.47 0.69 -2.09
C GLN A 103 -12.60 -0.35 -1.39
N ILE A 104 -13.23 -1.34 -0.77
CA ILE A 104 -12.49 -2.43 -0.14
C ILE A 104 -11.96 -3.35 -1.24
N ILE A 105 -10.64 -3.51 -1.30
CA ILE A 105 -9.99 -4.23 -2.39
C ILE A 105 -9.31 -5.52 -1.93
N ALA A 106 -9.02 -5.64 -0.64
CA ALA A 106 -8.29 -6.79 -0.11
C ALA A 106 -8.44 -6.83 1.40
N LYS A 107 -7.84 -7.85 2.00
CA LYS A 107 -7.74 -7.96 3.46
C LYS A 107 -6.30 -8.19 3.85
N THR A 108 -5.91 -7.59 4.98
CA THR A 108 -4.56 -7.74 5.50
C THR A 108 -4.31 -9.16 5.97
N GLY A 109 -3.04 -9.52 5.99
CA GLY A 109 -2.64 -10.83 6.45
C GLY A 109 -1.20 -10.82 6.93
N ASP A 110 -0.57 -11.97 6.88
CA ASP A 110 0.84 -12.11 7.24
C ASP A 110 1.55 -13.00 6.23
N SER A 111 1.11 -12.97 4.98
CA SER A 111 1.73 -13.75 3.90
C SER A 111 3.09 -13.15 3.54
N GLY A 112 3.99 -13.98 3.02
CA GLY A 112 5.34 -13.56 2.67
C GLY A 112 6.26 -13.49 3.88
N TRP A 113 7.32 -12.71 3.77
CA TRP A 113 8.30 -12.55 4.83
C TRP A 113 7.85 -11.48 5.81
N THR A 114 7.27 -11.89 6.91
CA THR A 114 6.78 -10.95 7.91
C THR A 114 6.81 -11.61 9.29
N THR A 115 6.87 -10.78 10.32
CA THR A 115 6.84 -11.25 11.71
C THR A 115 5.43 -11.25 12.29
N GLY A 116 4.44 -10.84 11.53
CA GLY A 116 3.07 -10.82 11.99
C GLY A 116 2.20 -9.99 11.07
N PRO A 117 0.89 -9.92 11.34
CA PRO A 117 -0.02 -9.21 10.46
C PRO A 117 0.28 -7.72 10.37
N HIS A 118 0.27 -7.19 9.17
CA HIS A 118 0.39 -5.76 8.91
C HIS A 118 0.12 -5.52 7.43
N LEU A 119 0.03 -4.25 7.05
CA LEU A 119 -0.07 -3.87 5.65
C LEU A 119 1.24 -3.21 5.21
N HIS A 120 1.83 -3.72 4.16
CA HIS A 120 2.95 -3.04 3.50
C HIS A 120 2.40 -2.24 2.34
N LEU A 121 2.59 -0.93 2.37
CA LEU A 121 2.12 -0.03 1.32
C LEU A 121 3.31 0.57 0.59
N GLY A 122 3.34 0.39 -0.72
CA GLY A 122 4.35 1.01 -1.57
C GLY A 122 3.70 1.96 -2.56
N VAL A 123 4.41 3.02 -2.93
CA VAL A 123 3.96 3.96 -3.96
C VAL A 123 5.09 4.11 -4.96
N LEU A 124 4.74 3.97 -6.24
CA LEU A 124 5.67 4.17 -7.34
C LEU A 124 5.17 5.35 -8.17
N ILE A 125 6.08 6.23 -8.56
CA ILE A 125 5.77 7.32 -9.49
C ILE A 125 6.71 7.15 -10.68
N ASP A 126 6.12 6.89 -11.86
CA ASP A 126 6.87 6.62 -13.08
C ASP A 126 7.88 5.49 -12.91
N GLY A 127 7.49 4.47 -12.13
CA GLY A 127 8.30 3.28 -11.90
C GLY A 127 9.29 3.40 -10.75
N GLU A 128 9.39 4.55 -10.10
CA GLU A 128 10.32 4.73 -8.99
C GLU A 128 9.59 4.75 -7.65
N ALA A 129 10.12 4.00 -6.70
CA ALA A 129 9.55 3.96 -5.35
C ALA A 129 9.78 5.29 -4.65
N VAL A 130 8.75 5.78 -3.99
CA VAL A 130 8.79 7.03 -3.23
C VAL A 130 8.21 6.78 -1.84
N ASP A 131 8.44 7.73 -0.93
CA ASP A 131 7.89 7.63 0.42
C ASP A 131 6.36 7.72 0.35
N PRO A 132 5.64 6.64 0.71
CA PRO A 132 4.18 6.66 0.60
C PRO A 132 3.52 7.74 1.44
N LEU A 133 4.06 8.04 2.62
CA LEU A 133 3.45 9.04 3.48
C LEU A 133 3.55 10.43 2.88
N GLU A 134 4.63 10.71 2.17
CA GLU A 134 4.77 11.99 1.46
C GLU A 134 3.86 12.01 0.23
N ALA A 135 3.83 10.92 -0.52
CA ALA A 135 3.01 10.84 -1.74
C ALA A 135 1.52 10.95 -1.45
N LEU A 136 1.09 10.44 -0.28
CA LEU A 136 -0.33 10.43 0.08
C LEU A 136 -0.80 11.68 0.80
N LYS A 137 0.08 12.63 1.05
CA LYS A 137 -0.36 13.88 1.67
C LYS A 137 -1.31 14.62 0.75
N SER A 138 -2.43 15.07 1.32
CA SER A 138 -3.35 15.97 0.63
C SER A 138 -2.78 17.36 0.58
N GLU A 139 -2.97 18.00 -0.55
CA GLU A 139 -2.59 19.40 -0.70
C GLU A 139 -3.73 20.31 -0.34
#